data_22047dabc333e8fe9e53714c50888841
#
_entry.id   22047dabc333e8fe9e53714c50888841
#
_cell.length_a   1.000
_cell.length_b   1.000
_cell.length_c   1.000
_cell.angle_alpha   90.00
_cell.angle_beta   90.00
_cell.angle_gamma   90.00
#
_symmetry.space_group_name_H-M   'P 1'
#
loop_
_entity.id
_entity.type
_entity.pdbx_description
1 polymer ?
#
loop_
_entity_poly.entity_id
_entity_poly.type
_entity_poly.pdbx_seq_one_letter_code
_entity_poly.pdbx_strand_id
1 'polypeptide(L)'
;MVGKIVFLKKLDKKLIFILFILCVTSIVAIYSSQQTGQYGNQNFAMKQMVNYAIGFVLLLIVANIDLDQLQKLAWPIYIVGFISIIILKVLPVSSFTPEISGAKRWFRFPIIGATQPAEFFKLALLLLVASLVVKHNAQYMARTFQTDLLLIGKIFLISIPPALLVYSQPDTGMVFLYIAAIACIIFMSGIQKKLIVLCAGIPITVLSVLIFIYVKYPDIFFNKLVTLLKPHQQSRILGWLDPFQHTDQGYQTQQSLLAVGSGGVEGKGFGSGNVYIPEKHTDFIFATIAEEGGFIVATFIICIFFLLLSRILIIGNSAGNLFGTLLCAGIVGVLMLQFFQNIGMIVGLMPVKGIALPFLSYGGSSLFSNMLMMGLILSTRKTYKEYMFSVNQH
;
A
#
# COMPACT_ATOMS: atom_id res chain seq x y z
N MET A 1 15.83 -32.76 -7.74
CA MET A 1 14.40 -32.86 -7.33
C MET A 1 14.20 -32.74 -5.82
N VAL A 2 15.04 -33.24 -4.97
CA VAL A 2 14.92 -33.18 -3.50
C VAL A 2 14.89 -31.74 -2.95
N GLY A 3 15.67 -30.80 -3.49
CA GLY A 3 15.68 -29.40 -3.05
C GLY A 3 14.37 -28.63 -3.31
N LYS A 4 13.64 -28.94 -4.40
CA LYS A 4 12.34 -28.30 -4.71
C LYS A 4 11.22 -28.70 -3.74
N ILE A 5 11.23 -29.95 -3.28
CA ILE A 5 10.20 -30.48 -2.36
C ILE A 5 10.42 -29.93 -0.95
N VAL A 6 11.66 -29.70 -0.55
CA VAL A 6 12.02 -29.10 0.75
C VAL A 6 11.60 -27.63 0.81
N PHE A 7 11.70 -26.89 -0.30
CA PHE A 7 11.30 -25.48 -0.39
C PHE A 7 9.79 -25.27 -0.16
N LEU A 8 8.93 -26.05 -0.82
CA LEU A 8 7.47 -25.96 -0.69
C LEU A 8 6.98 -26.30 0.74
N LYS A 9 7.70 -27.16 1.47
CA LYS A 9 7.41 -27.49 2.88
C LYS A 9 7.75 -26.33 3.85
N LYS A 10 8.63 -25.40 3.46
CA LYS A 10 9.04 -24.25 4.30
C LYS A 10 8.11 -23.03 4.18
N LEU A 11 7.25 -22.95 3.14
CA LEU A 11 6.32 -21.84 2.94
C LEU A 11 5.21 -21.78 3.99
N ASP A 12 4.75 -20.56 4.29
CA ASP A 12 3.59 -20.37 5.15
C ASP A 12 2.29 -20.69 4.42
N LYS A 13 1.76 -21.88 4.64
CA LYS A 13 0.54 -22.35 3.98
C LYS A 13 -0.66 -21.43 4.22
N LYS A 14 -0.79 -20.86 5.42
CA LYS A 14 -1.90 -19.97 5.77
C LYS A 14 -1.80 -18.65 4.97
N LEU A 15 -0.61 -18.05 4.88
CA LEU A 15 -0.39 -16.85 4.08
C LEU A 15 -0.68 -17.09 2.59
N ILE A 16 -0.17 -18.20 2.03
CA ILE A 16 -0.40 -18.57 0.62
C ILE A 16 -1.90 -18.79 0.36
N PHE A 17 -2.61 -19.45 1.28
CA PHE A 17 -4.04 -19.68 1.15
C PHE A 17 -4.85 -18.37 1.16
N ILE A 18 -4.51 -17.42 2.04
CA ILE A 18 -5.13 -16.09 2.06
C ILE A 18 -4.89 -15.37 0.72
N LEU A 19 -3.65 -15.39 0.21
CA LEU A 19 -3.32 -14.78 -1.08
C LEU A 19 -4.07 -15.45 -2.25
N PHE A 20 -4.29 -16.75 -2.18
CA PHE A 20 -5.07 -17.48 -3.18
C PHE A 20 -6.54 -17.03 -3.16
N ILE A 21 -7.17 -16.88 -1.99
CA ILE A 21 -8.54 -16.36 -1.86
C ILE A 21 -8.61 -14.95 -2.47
N LEU A 22 -7.68 -14.04 -2.13
CA LEU A 22 -7.65 -12.69 -2.68
C LEU A 22 -7.45 -12.69 -4.19
N CYS A 23 -6.62 -13.60 -4.73
CA CYS A 23 -6.42 -13.77 -6.17
C CYS A 23 -7.72 -14.15 -6.88
N VAL A 24 -8.43 -15.16 -6.38
CA VAL A 24 -9.71 -15.60 -6.95
C VAL A 24 -10.74 -14.48 -6.90
N THR A 25 -10.88 -13.84 -5.74
CA THR A 25 -11.82 -12.71 -5.56
C THR A 25 -11.49 -11.54 -6.51
N SER A 26 -10.21 -11.20 -6.66
CA SER A 26 -9.77 -10.15 -7.59
C SER A 26 -10.20 -10.45 -9.03
N ILE A 27 -9.91 -11.66 -9.50
CA ILE A 27 -10.22 -12.07 -10.88
C ILE A 27 -11.74 -12.06 -11.12
N VAL A 28 -12.52 -12.57 -10.17
CA VAL A 28 -13.98 -12.62 -10.24
C VAL A 28 -14.57 -11.20 -10.25
N ALA A 29 -14.14 -10.33 -9.33
CA ALA A 29 -14.63 -8.96 -9.23
C ALA A 29 -14.26 -8.11 -10.45
N ILE A 30 -13.02 -8.27 -10.99
CA ILE A 30 -12.59 -7.57 -12.20
C ILE A 30 -13.37 -8.11 -13.42
N TYR A 31 -13.59 -9.41 -13.51
CA TYR A 31 -14.39 -10.00 -14.58
C TYR A 31 -15.82 -9.46 -14.57
N SER A 32 -16.44 -9.33 -13.40
CA SER A 32 -17.74 -8.73 -13.27
C SER A 32 -17.75 -7.25 -13.65
N SER A 33 -16.79 -6.47 -13.12
CA SER A 33 -16.71 -5.04 -13.41
C SER A 33 -16.53 -4.71 -14.90
N GLN A 34 -15.88 -5.58 -15.68
CA GLN A 34 -15.70 -5.36 -17.12
C GLN A 34 -16.95 -5.67 -17.94
N GLN A 35 -17.91 -6.45 -17.43
CA GLN A 35 -19.16 -6.77 -18.13
C GLN A 35 -20.14 -5.60 -18.19
N THR A 36 -19.90 -4.52 -17.43
CA THR A 36 -20.74 -3.31 -17.43
C THR A 36 -20.72 -2.55 -18.78
N GLY A 37 -19.93 -2.98 -19.76
CA GLY A 37 -19.80 -2.33 -21.09
C GLY A 37 -18.96 -1.06 -21.11
N GLN A 38 -18.47 -0.58 -19.96
CA GLN A 38 -17.69 0.66 -19.83
C GLN A 38 -16.33 0.62 -20.54
N TYR A 39 -15.77 -0.58 -20.76
CA TYR A 39 -14.37 -0.77 -21.15
C TYR A 39 -14.19 -1.39 -22.55
N GLY A 40 -15.27 -1.46 -23.34
CA GLY A 40 -15.24 -2.06 -24.67
C GLY A 40 -14.76 -3.52 -24.62
N ASN A 41 -13.96 -3.94 -25.60
CA ASN A 41 -13.48 -5.32 -25.73
C ASN A 41 -12.20 -5.63 -24.90
N GLN A 42 -11.86 -4.81 -23.91
CA GLN A 42 -10.67 -5.07 -23.08
C GLN A 42 -10.92 -6.18 -22.06
N ASN A 43 -10.07 -7.20 -22.04
CA ASN A 43 -10.13 -8.28 -21.06
C ASN A 43 -9.14 -8.03 -19.91
N PHE A 44 -9.60 -7.26 -18.91
CA PHE A 44 -8.81 -6.96 -17.72
C PHE A 44 -8.64 -8.17 -16.80
N ALA A 45 -9.63 -9.07 -16.73
CA ALA A 45 -9.53 -10.27 -15.92
C ALA A 45 -8.39 -11.20 -16.41
N MET A 46 -8.25 -11.40 -17.72
CA MET A 46 -7.14 -12.17 -18.29
C MET A 46 -5.79 -11.50 -18.00
N LYS A 47 -5.68 -10.18 -18.18
CA LYS A 47 -4.47 -9.42 -17.84
C LYS A 47 -4.13 -9.55 -16.36
N GLN A 48 -5.13 -9.54 -15.47
CA GLN A 48 -4.92 -9.71 -14.04
C GLN A 48 -4.46 -11.12 -13.68
N MET A 49 -4.96 -12.17 -14.33
CA MET A 49 -4.44 -13.54 -14.17
C MET A 49 -2.96 -13.63 -14.53
N VAL A 50 -2.55 -13.02 -15.63
CA VAL A 50 -1.14 -12.96 -16.05
C VAL A 50 -0.32 -12.18 -15.01
N ASN A 51 -0.82 -11.04 -14.53
CA ASN A 51 -0.16 -10.26 -13.49
C ASN A 51 0.01 -11.09 -12.20
N TYR A 52 -0.98 -11.87 -11.80
CA TYR A 52 -0.86 -12.77 -10.66
C TYR A 52 0.18 -13.87 -10.87
N ALA A 53 0.22 -14.49 -12.06
CA ALA A 53 1.24 -15.48 -12.37
C ALA A 53 2.66 -14.90 -12.27
N ILE A 54 2.89 -13.72 -12.83
CA ILE A 54 4.17 -13.00 -12.71
C ILE A 54 4.43 -12.64 -11.22
N GLY A 55 3.42 -12.11 -10.52
CA GLY A 55 3.51 -11.74 -9.12
C GLY A 55 3.90 -12.91 -8.22
N PHE A 56 3.34 -14.11 -8.43
CA PHE A 56 3.73 -15.32 -7.69
C PHE A 56 5.17 -15.75 -7.98
N VAL A 57 5.64 -15.63 -9.22
CA VAL A 57 7.05 -15.89 -9.56
C VAL A 57 7.96 -14.91 -8.81
N LEU A 58 7.63 -13.60 -8.82
CA LEU A 58 8.40 -12.57 -8.09
C LEU A 58 8.40 -12.83 -6.58
N LEU A 59 7.27 -13.18 -6.00
CA LEU A 59 7.15 -13.57 -4.59
C LEU A 59 8.08 -14.74 -4.26
N LEU A 60 8.08 -15.80 -5.08
CA LEU A 60 8.93 -16.98 -4.87
C LEU A 60 10.43 -16.65 -5.01
N ILE A 61 10.81 -15.79 -5.96
CA ILE A 61 12.20 -15.33 -6.11
C ILE A 61 12.66 -14.65 -4.81
N VAL A 62 11.91 -13.66 -4.33
CA VAL A 62 12.28 -12.92 -3.12
C VAL A 62 12.22 -13.78 -1.86
N ALA A 63 11.28 -14.71 -1.75
CA ALA A 63 11.18 -15.64 -0.63
C ALA A 63 12.41 -16.58 -0.51
N ASN A 64 13.20 -16.71 -1.57
CA ASN A 64 14.44 -17.51 -1.55
C ASN A 64 15.69 -16.71 -1.15
N ILE A 65 15.63 -15.39 -1.13
CA ILE A 65 16.76 -14.54 -0.73
C ILE A 65 16.82 -14.49 0.80
N ASP A 66 18.00 -14.67 1.37
CA ASP A 66 18.19 -14.61 2.81
C ASP A 66 18.12 -13.17 3.33
N LEU A 67 17.63 -12.99 4.56
CA LEU A 67 17.46 -11.65 5.17
C LEU A 67 18.78 -10.89 5.27
N ASP A 68 19.88 -11.56 5.55
CA ASP A 68 21.22 -10.93 5.64
C ASP A 68 21.67 -10.38 4.28
N GLN A 69 21.34 -11.07 3.19
CA GLN A 69 21.59 -10.59 1.83
C GLN A 69 20.71 -9.38 1.51
N LEU A 70 19.41 -9.43 1.86
CA LEU A 70 18.50 -8.31 1.68
C LEU A 70 18.95 -7.07 2.46
N GLN A 71 19.44 -7.24 3.68
CA GLN A 71 19.98 -6.17 4.50
C GLN A 71 21.24 -5.54 3.89
N LYS A 72 22.14 -6.34 3.32
CA LYS A 72 23.34 -5.85 2.61
C LYS A 72 22.97 -5.12 1.32
N LEU A 73 21.96 -5.59 0.60
CA LEU A 73 21.48 -5.01 -0.66
C LEU A 73 20.58 -3.79 -0.45
N ALA A 74 20.20 -3.41 0.78
CA ALA A 74 19.26 -2.33 1.05
C ALA A 74 19.71 -0.99 0.44
N TRP A 75 20.99 -0.62 0.55
CA TRP A 75 21.55 0.60 -0.08
C TRP A 75 21.56 0.55 -1.61
N PRO A 76 22.11 -0.47 -2.27
CA PRO A 76 22.02 -0.60 -3.73
C PRO A 76 20.60 -0.52 -4.27
N ILE A 77 19.66 -1.26 -3.66
CA ILE A 77 18.24 -1.27 -4.08
C ILE A 77 17.62 0.13 -3.92
N TYR A 78 17.91 0.82 -2.82
CA TYR A 78 17.44 2.19 -2.59
C TYR A 78 17.98 3.16 -3.66
N ILE A 79 19.28 3.12 -3.94
CA ILE A 79 19.91 4.01 -4.93
C ILE A 79 19.31 3.79 -6.32
N VAL A 80 19.17 2.52 -6.75
CA VAL A 80 18.57 2.19 -8.05
C VAL A 80 17.12 2.66 -8.12
N GLY A 81 16.33 2.42 -7.07
CA GLY A 81 14.95 2.89 -6.98
C GLY A 81 14.84 4.42 -7.00
N PHE A 82 15.72 5.12 -6.27
CA PHE A 82 15.74 6.59 -6.23
C PHE A 82 16.12 7.20 -7.58
N ILE A 83 17.14 6.65 -8.23
CA ILE A 83 17.53 7.05 -9.59
C ILE A 83 16.38 6.85 -10.57
N SER A 84 15.62 5.75 -10.47
CA SER A 84 14.46 5.50 -11.36
C SER A 84 13.37 6.58 -11.22
N ILE A 85 13.12 7.09 -10.00
CA ILE A 85 12.18 8.19 -9.76
C ILE A 85 12.72 9.50 -10.36
N ILE A 86 14.03 9.78 -10.21
CA ILE A 86 14.69 10.96 -10.80
C ILE A 86 14.60 10.91 -12.32
N ILE A 87 14.95 9.78 -12.94
CA ILE A 87 14.89 9.59 -14.40
C ILE A 87 13.47 9.87 -14.89
N LEU A 88 12.45 9.32 -14.25
CA LEU A 88 11.04 9.56 -14.61
C LEU A 88 10.68 11.04 -14.51
N LYS A 89 11.22 11.78 -13.55
CA LYS A 89 10.95 13.21 -13.39
C LYS A 89 11.60 14.03 -14.50
N VAL A 90 12.85 13.71 -14.87
CA VAL A 90 13.69 14.48 -15.82
C VAL A 90 13.30 14.20 -17.28
N LEU A 91 12.97 12.96 -17.63
CA LEU A 91 12.60 12.60 -19.01
C LEU A 91 11.41 13.44 -19.50
N PRO A 92 11.39 13.85 -20.78
CA PRO A 92 10.22 14.51 -21.38
C PRO A 92 9.03 13.55 -21.47
N VAL A 93 7.82 14.10 -21.61
CA VAL A 93 6.62 13.31 -21.90
C VAL A 93 6.77 12.62 -23.25
N SER A 94 6.58 11.31 -23.29
CA SER A 94 6.75 10.47 -24.49
C SER A 94 5.89 9.23 -24.42
N SER A 95 5.89 8.40 -25.46
CA SER A 95 5.23 7.08 -25.44
C SER A 95 5.79 6.16 -24.32
N PHE A 96 7.06 6.33 -23.95
CA PHE A 96 7.72 5.59 -22.87
C PHE A 96 7.40 6.17 -21.49
N THR A 97 7.22 7.50 -21.37
CA THR A 97 6.88 8.21 -20.15
C THR A 97 5.58 9.01 -20.33
N PRO A 98 4.42 8.32 -20.46
CA PRO A 98 3.16 8.99 -20.76
C PRO A 98 2.67 9.81 -19.58
N GLU A 99 2.02 10.92 -19.89
CA GLU A 99 1.21 11.66 -18.95
C GLU A 99 -0.21 11.11 -18.99
N ILE A 100 -0.69 10.61 -17.85
CA ILE A 100 -2.02 10.04 -17.71
C ILE A 100 -2.74 10.83 -16.61
N SER A 101 -3.93 11.36 -16.93
CA SER A 101 -4.74 12.17 -16.00
C SER A 101 -3.95 13.34 -15.35
N GLY A 102 -3.13 14.04 -16.16
CA GLY A 102 -2.34 15.20 -15.71
C GLY A 102 -1.14 14.82 -14.82
N ALA A 103 -0.71 13.56 -14.81
CA ALA A 103 0.43 13.12 -14.02
C ALA A 103 1.36 12.18 -14.79
N LYS A 104 2.66 12.46 -14.72
CA LYS A 104 3.72 11.62 -15.27
C LYS A 104 4.30 10.75 -14.17
N ARG A 105 3.78 9.51 -14.03
CA ARG A 105 4.09 8.59 -12.93
C ARG A 105 4.56 7.22 -13.38
N TRP A 106 4.49 6.91 -14.68
CA TRP A 106 4.69 5.58 -15.24
C TRP A 106 5.75 5.55 -16.33
N PHE A 107 6.53 4.47 -16.34
CA PHE A 107 7.20 4.00 -17.54
C PHE A 107 6.28 3.01 -18.25
N ARG A 108 6.15 3.12 -19.58
CA ARG A 108 5.39 2.16 -20.38
C ARG A 108 6.35 1.24 -21.13
N PHE A 109 6.36 -0.02 -20.71
CA PHE A 109 7.12 -1.07 -21.38
C PHE A 109 6.21 -1.86 -22.33
N PRO A 110 6.70 -2.29 -23.53
CA PRO A 110 5.88 -3.01 -24.49
C PRO A 110 5.28 -4.33 -23.98
N ILE A 111 6.00 -5.05 -23.10
CA ILE A 111 5.63 -6.38 -22.61
C ILE A 111 4.96 -6.31 -21.24
N ILE A 112 5.52 -5.52 -20.31
CA ILE A 112 5.10 -5.48 -18.91
C ILE A 112 3.97 -4.46 -18.69
N GLY A 113 3.76 -3.56 -19.66
CA GLY A 113 2.79 -2.48 -19.56
C GLY A 113 3.30 -1.28 -18.73
N ALA A 114 2.38 -0.55 -18.11
CA ALA A 114 2.72 0.62 -17.33
C ALA A 114 3.29 0.23 -15.96
N THR A 115 4.51 0.66 -15.67
CA THR A 115 5.23 0.40 -14.42
C THR A 115 5.47 1.69 -13.67
N GLN A 116 5.06 1.76 -12.41
CA GLN A 116 5.22 2.92 -11.54
C GLN A 116 6.43 2.73 -10.62
N PRO A 117 7.54 3.49 -10.80
CA PRO A 117 8.74 3.34 -9.97
C PRO A 117 8.49 3.56 -8.48
N ALA A 118 7.60 4.50 -8.12
CA ALA A 118 7.26 4.79 -6.74
C ALA A 118 6.68 3.59 -5.98
N GLU A 119 5.95 2.69 -6.67
CA GLU A 119 5.42 1.44 -6.11
C GLU A 119 6.54 0.48 -5.68
N PHE A 120 7.58 0.36 -6.47
CA PHE A 120 8.74 -0.48 -6.14
C PHE A 120 9.67 0.20 -5.13
N PHE A 121 9.78 1.52 -5.21
CA PHE A 121 10.62 2.28 -4.29
C PHE A 121 10.16 2.17 -2.83
N LYS A 122 8.87 1.98 -2.56
CA LYS A 122 8.39 1.74 -1.18
C LYS A 122 9.06 0.53 -0.52
N LEU A 123 9.37 -0.55 -1.29
CA LEU A 123 10.11 -1.69 -0.78
C LEU A 123 11.57 -1.33 -0.49
N ALA A 124 12.19 -0.59 -1.40
CA ALA A 124 13.56 -0.10 -1.22
C ALA A 124 13.69 0.73 0.06
N LEU A 125 12.73 1.62 0.28
CA LEU A 125 12.65 2.46 1.48
C LEU A 125 12.44 1.63 2.75
N LEU A 126 11.53 0.65 2.74
CA LEU A 126 11.31 -0.28 3.84
C LEU A 126 12.60 -1.03 4.23
N LEU A 127 13.29 -1.61 3.24
CA LEU A 127 14.55 -2.33 3.44
C LEU A 127 15.62 -1.43 4.05
N LEU A 128 15.80 -0.22 3.51
CA LEU A 128 16.82 0.69 3.98
C LEU A 128 16.54 1.21 5.38
N VAL A 129 15.30 1.65 5.66
CA VAL A 129 14.93 2.16 7.00
C VAL A 129 15.08 1.07 8.05
N ALA A 130 14.60 -0.16 7.78
CA ALA A 130 14.79 -1.29 8.69
C ALA A 130 16.28 -1.60 8.92
N SER A 131 17.11 -1.59 7.87
CA SER A 131 18.57 -1.80 7.98
C SER A 131 19.24 -0.71 8.82
N LEU A 132 18.85 0.56 8.64
CA LEU A 132 19.38 1.68 9.43
C LEU A 132 19.03 1.55 10.92
N VAL A 133 17.80 1.17 11.25
CA VAL A 133 17.39 0.91 12.63
C VAL A 133 18.24 -0.19 13.25
N VAL A 134 18.42 -1.32 12.56
CA VAL A 134 19.24 -2.44 13.08
C VAL A 134 20.68 -2.00 13.33
N LYS A 135 21.31 -1.32 12.35
CA LYS A 135 22.69 -0.82 12.49
C LYS A 135 22.82 0.20 13.62
N HIS A 136 21.84 1.10 13.73
CA HIS A 136 21.83 2.10 14.81
C HIS A 136 21.71 1.44 16.19
N ASN A 137 20.83 0.45 16.34
CA ASN A 137 20.65 -0.28 17.59
C ASN A 137 21.90 -1.08 17.99
N ALA A 138 22.64 -1.62 17.02
CA ALA A 138 23.91 -2.30 17.28
C ALA A 138 25.02 -1.32 17.69
N GLN A 139 25.02 -0.10 17.15
CA GLN A 139 26.01 0.93 17.46
C GLN A 139 25.78 1.60 18.82
N TYR A 140 24.51 1.81 19.20
CA TYR A 140 24.11 2.54 20.42
C TYR A 140 23.32 1.61 21.35
N MET A 141 24.03 0.81 22.16
CA MET A 141 23.40 -0.09 23.13
C MET A 141 22.64 0.66 24.23
N ALA A 142 23.21 1.77 24.71
CA ALA A 142 22.54 2.68 25.66
C ALA A 142 21.69 3.72 24.91
N ARG A 143 20.37 3.58 25.01
CA ARG A 143 19.42 4.47 24.38
C ARG A 143 19.29 5.77 25.14
N THR A 144 19.64 6.88 24.50
CA THR A 144 19.44 8.23 25.01
C THR A 144 18.51 9.00 24.07
N PHE A 145 17.94 10.11 24.55
CA PHE A 145 17.12 10.99 23.71
C PHE A 145 17.87 11.48 22.48
N GLN A 146 19.17 11.81 22.65
CA GLN A 146 20.01 12.30 21.56
C GLN A 146 20.30 11.23 20.51
N THR A 147 20.60 9.99 20.92
CA THR A 147 20.83 8.88 19.96
C THR A 147 19.57 8.54 19.19
N ASP A 148 18.41 8.55 19.85
CA ASP A 148 17.14 8.25 19.17
C ASP A 148 16.72 9.40 18.24
N LEU A 149 16.97 10.66 18.60
CA LEU A 149 16.78 11.82 17.72
C LEU A 149 17.68 11.74 16.49
N LEU A 150 18.92 11.31 16.67
CA LEU A 150 19.85 11.07 15.56
C LEU A 150 19.33 9.98 14.58
N LEU A 151 18.73 8.91 15.11
CA LEU A 151 18.08 7.88 14.29
C LEU A 151 16.94 8.47 13.46
N ILE A 152 16.06 9.22 14.09
CA ILE A 152 14.94 9.91 13.41
C ILE A 152 15.48 10.85 12.33
N GLY A 153 16.50 11.64 12.64
CA GLY A 153 17.17 12.54 11.68
C GLY A 153 17.72 11.79 10.47
N LYS A 154 18.41 10.65 10.66
CA LYS A 154 18.89 9.79 9.56
C LYS A 154 17.75 9.27 8.69
N ILE A 155 16.64 8.81 9.32
CA ILE A 155 15.47 8.32 8.59
C ILE A 155 14.84 9.45 7.76
N PHE A 156 14.67 10.64 8.33
CA PHE A 156 14.13 11.77 7.58
C PHE A 156 15.04 12.20 6.42
N LEU A 157 16.34 12.21 6.63
CA LEU A 157 17.32 12.58 5.57
C LEU A 157 17.19 11.69 4.33
N ILE A 158 16.96 10.37 4.50
CA ILE A 158 16.80 9.45 3.37
C ILE A 158 15.37 9.40 2.83
N SER A 159 14.37 9.79 3.61
CA SER A 159 12.96 9.63 3.22
C SER A 159 12.38 10.89 2.58
N ILE A 160 12.81 12.08 2.99
CA ILE A 160 12.29 13.36 2.49
C ILE A 160 12.60 13.57 0.99
N PRO A 161 13.85 13.39 0.48
CA PRO A 161 14.13 13.64 -0.93
C PRO A 161 13.25 12.83 -1.90
N PRO A 162 13.14 11.49 -1.78
CA PRO A 162 12.24 10.74 -2.66
C PRO A 162 10.75 11.08 -2.45
N ALA A 163 10.32 11.36 -1.21
CA ALA A 163 8.95 11.77 -0.94
C ALA A 163 8.59 13.09 -1.64
N LEU A 164 9.50 14.08 -1.64
CA LEU A 164 9.31 15.36 -2.35
C LEU A 164 9.27 15.15 -3.88
N LEU A 165 10.10 14.27 -4.43
CA LEU A 165 10.06 13.94 -5.86
C LEU A 165 8.72 13.29 -6.25
N VAL A 166 8.24 12.32 -5.47
CA VAL A 166 6.94 11.66 -5.69
C VAL A 166 5.79 12.65 -5.51
N TYR A 167 5.85 13.52 -4.50
CA TYR A 167 4.88 14.59 -4.31
C TYR A 167 4.82 15.55 -5.51
N SER A 168 5.97 15.85 -6.12
CA SER A 168 6.07 16.68 -7.33
C SER A 168 5.48 16.02 -8.59
N GLN A 169 5.28 14.68 -8.57
CA GLN A 169 4.60 13.89 -9.61
C GLN A 169 3.08 13.76 -9.34
N PRO A 170 2.43 14.71 -8.69
CA PRO A 170 1.13 14.74 -7.98
C PRO A 170 0.68 13.42 -7.35
N ASP A 171 1.61 12.62 -6.76
CA ASP A 171 1.29 11.34 -6.13
C ASP A 171 1.34 11.41 -4.60
N THR A 172 0.36 12.08 -4.03
CA THR A 172 0.25 12.21 -2.57
C THR A 172 -0.09 10.88 -1.89
N GLY A 173 -0.77 9.96 -2.59
CA GLY A 173 -1.10 8.64 -2.08
C GLY A 173 0.14 7.83 -1.70
N MET A 174 1.13 7.77 -2.59
CA MET A 174 2.40 7.08 -2.35
C MET A 174 3.19 7.70 -1.20
N VAL A 175 3.19 9.03 -1.06
CA VAL A 175 3.85 9.70 0.07
C VAL A 175 3.24 9.27 1.41
N PHE A 176 1.91 9.15 1.51
CA PHE A 176 1.27 8.63 2.72
C PHE A 176 1.65 7.18 3.01
N LEU A 177 1.81 6.32 1.99
CA LEU A 177 2.29 4.95 2.17
C LEU A 177 3.72 4.90 2.72
N TYR A 178 4.60 5.79 2.24
CA TYR A 178 5.97 5.90 2.78
C TYR A 178 5.95 6.34 4.25
N ILE A 179 5.12 7.33 4.61
CA ILE A 179 4.96 7.79 5.98
C ILE A 179 4.46 6.65 6.89
N ALA A 180 3.44 5.90 6.45
CA ALA A 180 2.90 4.78 7.22
C ALA A 180 3.94 3.68 7.45
N ALA A 181 4.71 3.32 6.40
CA ALA A 181 5.81 2.36 6.49
C ALA A 181 6.84 2.78 7.55
N ILE A 182 7.31 4.03 7.46
CA ILE A 182 8.32 4.60 8.35
C ILE A 182 7.79 4.70 9.78
N ALA A 183 6.56 5.17 9.97
CA ALA A 183 5.94 5.30 11.28
C ALA A 183 5.87 3.95 12.02
N CYS A 184 5.44 2.88 11.33
CA CYS A 184 5.39 1.54 11.92
C CYS A 184 6.79 1.01 12.26
N ILE A 185 7.81 1.24 11.41
CA ILE A 185 9.18 0.85 11.69
C ILE A 185 9.73 1.64 12.89
N ILE A 186 9.50 2.96 12.96
CA ILE A 186 9.92 3.81 14.08
C ILE A 186 9.26 3.34 15.37
N PHE A 187 7.96 3.06 15.35
CA PHE A 187 7.23 2.56 16.51
C PHE A 187 7.82 1.26 17.06
N MET A 188 8.24 0.35 16.17
CA MET A 188 8.84 -0.94 16.53
C MET A 188 10.37 -0.88 16.73
N SER A 189 11.01 0.27 16.50
CA SER A 189 12.48 0.41 16.57
C SER A 189 13.06 0.37 17.98
N GLY A 190 12.21 0.49 19.00
CA GLY A 190 12.63 0.55 20.42
C GLY A 190 13.12 1.93 20.87
N ILE A 191 12.77 3.01 20.16
CA ILE A 191 13.06 4.39 20.59
C ILE A 191 12.31 4.74 21.88
N GLN A 192 12.79 5.76 22.58
CA GLN A 192 12.18 6.22 23.82
C GLN A 192 10.71 6.62 23.64
N LYS A 193 9.86 6.22 24.58
CA LYS A 193 8.40 6.51 24.57
C LYS A 193 8.09 8.01 24.38
N LYS A 194 8.94 8.90 24.93
CA LYS A 194 8.78 10.36 24.76
C LYS A 194 8.80 10.79 23.31
N LEU A 195 9.71 10.22 22.49
CA LEU A 195 9.79 10.51 21.07
C LEU A 195 8.63 9.90 20.28
N ILE A 196 8.16 8.71 20.65
CA ILE A 196 6.96 8.11 20.06
C ILE A 196 5.75 9.02 20.28
N VAL A 197 5.56 9.47 21.53
CA VAL A 197 4.46 10.39 21.88
C VAL A 197 4.57 11.71 21.12
N LEU A 198 5.78 12.24 20.94
CA LEU A 198 6.00 13.46 20.15
C LEU A 198 5.66 13.24 18.67
N CYS A 199 6.18 12.16 18.06
CA CYS A 199 5.95 11.85 16.64
C CYS A 199 4.48 11.54 16.32
N ALA A 200 3.74 10.92 17.25
CA ALA A 200 2.32 10.65 17.10
C ALA A 200 1.45 11.86 17.52
N GLY A 201 1.85 12.55 18.56
CA GLY A 201 1.09 13.66 19.15
C GLY A 201 0.97 14.86 18.21
N ILE A 202 2.04 15.22 17.49
CA ILE A 202 2.00 16.36 16.55
C ILE A 202 0.93 16.16 15.46
N PRO A 203 0.92 15.06 14.69
CA PRO A 203 -0.12 14.83 13.68
C PRO A 203 -1.54 14.77 14.26
N ILE A 204 -1.70 14.14 15.43
CA ILE A 204 -3.00 14.05 16.12
C ILE A 204 -3.49 15.44 16.52
N THR A 205 -2.62 16.27 17.09
CA THR A 205 -2.97 17.64 17.49
C THR A 205 -3.35 18.49 16.27
N VAL A 206 -2.57 18.42 15.19
CA VAL A 206 -2.89 19.14 13.94
C VAL A 206 -4.23 18.70 13.39
N LEU A 207 -4.50 17.39 13.33
CA LEU A 207 -5.78 16.86 12.87
C LEU A 207 -6.94 17.32 13.75
N SER A 208 -6.77 17.29 15.08
CA SER A 208 -7.78 17.74 16.05
C SER A 208 -8.09 19.24 15.89
N VAL A 209 -7.07 20.06 15.65
CA VAL A 209 -7.25 21.50 15.38
C VAL A 209 -7.98 21.71 14.06
N LEU A 210 -7.66 20.97 13.01
CA LEU A 210 -8.35 21.07 11.71
C LEU A 210 -9.84 20.67 11.84
N ILE A 211 -10.12 19.57 12.56
CA ILE A 211 -11.50 19.13 12.84
C ILE A 211 -12.24 20.21 13.65
N PHE A 212 -11.60 20.77 14.68
CA PHE A 212 -12.19 21.84 15.49
C PHE A 212 -12.53 23.07 14.65
N ILE A 213 -11.63 23.51 13.75
CA ILE A 213 -11.87 24.63 12.85
C ILE A 213 -13.02 24.31 11.88
N TYR A 214 -13.04 23.10 11.32
CA TYR A 214 -14.11 22.66 10.42
C TYR A 214 -15.49 22.72 11.08
N VAL A 215 -15.61 22.25 12.33
CA VAL A 215 -16.88 22.17 13.06
C VAL A 215 -17.33 23.54 13.59
N LYS A 216 -16.40 24.35 14.11
CA LYS A 216 -16.74 25.61 14.80
C LYS A 216 -16.66 26.85 13.89
N TYR A 217 -15.81 26.80 12.86
CA TYR A 217 -15.54 27.95 11.99
C TYR A 217 -15.52 27.52 10.51
N PRO A 218 -16.64 26.99 9.96
CA PRO A 218 -16.68 26.46 8.58
C PRO A 218 -16.27 27.49 7.52
N ASP A 219 -16.64 28.77 7.70
CA ASP A 219 -16.22 29.83 6.78
C ASP A 219 -14.70 30.01 6.71
N ILE A 220 -14.00 29.91 7.86
CA ILE A 220 -12.53 29.97 7.89
C ILE A 220 -11.95 28.72 7.23
N PHE A 221 -12.54 27.58 7.47
CA PHE A 221 -12.08 26.31 6.90
C PHE A 221 -12.19 26.34 5.37
N PHE A 222 -13.37 26.62 4.83
CA PHE A 222 -13.60 26.57 3.38
C PHE A 222 -12.97 27.75 2.64
N ASN A 223 -13.10 28.99 3.14
CA ASN A 223 -12.70 30.18 2.43
C ASN A 223 -11.23 30.58 2.63
N LYS A 224 -10.55 30.05 3.68
CA LYS A 224 -9.14 30.34 3.93
C LYS A 224 -8.24 29.10 3.86
N LEU A 225 -8.56 28.02 4.61
CA LEU A 225 -7.68 26.88 4.68
C LEU A 225 -7.72 26.03 3.40
N VAL A 226 -8.92 25.73 2.88
CA VAL A 226 -9.06 24.93 1.66
C VAL A 226 -8.48 25.67 0.45
N THR A 227 -8.62 27.00 0.39
CA THR A 227 -8.10 27.82 -0.74
C THR A 227 -6.56 27.86 -0.81
N LEU A 228 -5.83 27.54 0.27
CA LEU A 228 -4.37 27.40 0.26
C LEU A 228 -3.89 26.14 -0.50
N LEU A 229 -4.78 25.20 -0.73
CA LEU A 229 -4.46 23.94 -1.42
C LEU A 229 -4.47 24.13 -2.94
N LYS A 230 -3.84 23.20 -3.67
CA LYS A 230 -3.91 23.17 -5.13
C LYS A 230 -5.35 22.86 -5.60
N PRO A 231 -5.81 23.36 -6.76
CA PRO A 231 -7.19 23.18 -7.21
C PRO A 231 -7.70 21.73 -7.17
N HIS A 232 -6.87 20.76 -7.61
CA HIS A 232 -7.23 19.34 -7.57
C HIS A 232 -7.33 18.77 -6.14
N GLN A 233 -6.66 19.37 -5.15
CA GLN A 233 -6.77 18.98 -3.74
C GLN A 233 -8.01 19.59 -3.10
N GLN A 234 -8.32 20.84 -3.45
CA GLN A 234 -9.58 21.50 -3.05
C GLN A 234 -10.79 20.69 -3.51
N SER A 235 -10.80 20.32 -4.79
CA SER A 235 -11.86 19.51 -5.40
C SER A 235 -12.09 18.19 -4.63
N ARG A 236 -11.02 17.50 -4.24
CA ARG A 236 -11.13 16.24 -3.47
C ARG A 236 -11.68 16.42 -2.06
N ILE A 237 -11.33 17.53 -1.38
CA ILE A 237 -11.84 17.84 -0.04
C ILE A 237 -13.30 18.23 -0.10
N LEU A 238 -13.68 19.14 -1.03
CA LEU A 238 -15.06 19.56 -1.23
C LEU A 238 -15.96 18.39 -1.63
N GLY A 239 -15.53 17.59 -2.61
CA GLY A 239 -16.27 16.40 -3.04
C GLY A 239 -16.35 15.28 -2.01
N TRP A 240 -15.52 15.30 -0.96
CA TRP A 240 -15.60 14.37 0.15
C TRP A 240 -16.49 14.86 1.29
N LEU A 241 -16.30 16.11 1.73
CA LEU A 241 -17.04 16.66 2.89
C LEU A 241 -18.51 16.94 2.56
N ASP A 242 -18.80 17.39 1.34
CA ASP A 242 -20.15 17.64 0.88
C ASP A 242 -20.33 17.21 -0.59
N PRO A 243 -20.39 15.91 -0.84
CA PRO A 243 -20.47 15.38 -2.19
C PRO A 243 -21.75 15.76 -2.91
N PHE A 244 -22.84 16.03 -2.20
CA PHE A 244 -24.15 16.33 -2.79
C PHE A 244 -24.33 17.81 -3.20
N GLN A 245 -23.63 18.72 -2.53
CA GLN A 245 -23.61 20.14 -2.94
C GLN A 245 -22.55 20.38 -4.05
N HIS A 246 -21.44 19.64 -4.01
CA HIS A 246 -20.35 19.72 -4.99
C HIS A 246 -20.41 18.53 -5.95
N THR A 247 -21.49 18.44 -6.75
CA THR A 247 -21.80 17.26 -7.58
C THR A 247 -20.67 16.85 -8.54
N ASP A 248 -20.01 17.81 -9.20
CA ASP A 248 -18.92 17.52 -10.13
C ASP A 248 -17.69 16.94 -9.42
N GLN A 249 -17.34 17.52 -8.26
CA GLN A 249 -16.19 17.09 -7.46
C GLN A 249 -16.49 15.82 -6.65
N GLY A 250 -17.75 15.67 -6.23
CA GLY A 250 -18.25 14.56 -5.41
C GLY A 250 -18.77 13.36 -6.21
N TYR A 251 -18.80 13.42 -7.55
CA TYR A 251 -19.41 12.39 -8.39
C TYR A 251 -18.96 10.97 -8.06
N GLN A 252 -17.66 10.74 -7.97
CA GLN A 252 -17.12 9.40 -7.64
C GLN A 252 -17.54 8.94 -6.24
N THR A 253 -17.56 9.85 -5.27
CA THR A 253 -18.01 9.56 -3.89
C THR A 253 -19.50 9.22 -3.87
N GLN A 254 -20.35 10.00 -4.56
CA GLN A 254 -21.79 9.74 -4.65
C GLN A 254 -22.06 8.37 -5.27
N GLN A 255 -21.42 8.07 -6.42
CA GLN A 255 -21.61 6.82 -7.13
C GLN A 255 -21.11 5.61 -6.30
N SER A 256 -20.00 5.75 -5.57
CA SER A 256 -19.53 4.68 -4.70
C SER A 256 -20.47 4.42 -3.52
N LEU A 257 -20.99 5.49 -2.89
CA LEU A 257 -21.99 5.35 -1.83
C LEU A 257 -23.30 4.72 -2.33
N LEU A 258 -23.74 5.12 -3.54
CA LEU A 258 -24.90 4.51 -4.19
C LEU A 258 -24.70 3.03 -4.48
N ALA A 259 -23.51 2.63 -4.98
CA ALA A 259 -23.19 1.25 -5.25
C ALA A 259 -23.23 0.41 -3.96
N VAL A 260 -22.54 0.84 -2.91
CA VAL A 260 -22.53 0.15 -1.61
C VAL A 260 -23.93 0.08 -1.00
N GLY A 261 -24.65 1.21 -0.99
CA GLY A 261 -26.02 1.25 -0.42
C GLY A 261 -27.02 0.41 -1.19
N SER A 262 -26.91 0.36 -2.51
CA SER A 262 -27.82 -0.44 -3.36
C SER A 262 -27.56 -1.95 -3.29
N GLY A 263 -26.38 -2.39 -2.81
CA GLY A 263 -26.08 -3.80 -2.59
C GLY A 263 -26.84 -4.41 -1.41
N GLY A 264 -27.28 -3.60 -0.43
CA GLY A 264 -27.98 -4.12 0.75
C GLY A 264 -27.22 -5.21 1.50
N VAL A 265 -27.94 -6.20 2.04
CA VAL A 265 -27.33 -7.29 2.81
C VAL A 265 -26.82 -8.41 1.91
N GLU A 266 -27.60 -8.85 0.93
CA GLU A 266 -27.32 -10.04 0.09
C GLU A 266 -26.63 -9.70 -1.23
N GLY A 267 -26.64 -8.42 -1.64
CA GLY A 267 -26.13 -7.98 -2.92
C GLY A 267 -27.12 -8.13 -4.07
N LYS A 268 -26.78 -7.51 -5.22
CA LYS A 268 -27.59 -7.60 -6.45
C LYS A 268 -27.36 -8.92 -7.22
N GLY A 269 -26.35 -9.69 -6.84
CA GLY A 269 -25.89 -10.86 -7.57
C GLY A 269 -24.74 -10.56 -8.54
N PHE A 270 -23.99 -11.59 -8.90
CA PHE A 270 -22.84 -11.50 -9.78
C PHE A 270 -23.20 -10.96 -11.17
N GLY A 271 -22.46 -9.97 -11.66
CA GLY A 271 -22.68 -9.32 -12.96
C GLY A 271 -23.92 -8.43 -13.03
N SER A 272 -24.61 -8.22 -11.89
CA SER A 272 -25.83 -7.40 -11.85
C SER A 272 -25.60 -5.97 -11.32
N GLY A 273 -24.35 -5.60 -11.10
CA GLY A 273 -23.97 -4.24 -10.73
C GLY A 273 -24.22 -3.25 -11.87
N ASN A 274 -25.05 -2.24 -11.63
CA ASN A 274 -25.50 -1.27 -12.64
C ASN A 274 -25.10 0.17 -12.34
N VAL A 275 -24.44 0.43 -11.21
CA VAL A 275 -23.96 1.77 -10.87
C VAL A 275 -22.70 2.07 -11.70
N TYR A 276 -22.74 3.19 -12.44
CA TYR A 276 -21.59 3.65 -13.22
C TYR A 276 -20.59 4.37 -12.32
N ILE A 277 -19.37 3.81 -12.18
CA ILE A 277 -18.26 4.42 -11.47
C ILE A 277 -17.06 4.48 -12.41
N PRO A 278 -16.45 5.65 -12.65
CA PRO A 278 -15.17 5.71 -13.35
C PRO A 278 -14.09 4.88 -12.63
N GLU A 279 -13.23 4.18 -13.38
CA GLU A 279 -12.17 3.34 -12.82
C GLU A 279 -12.67 2.25 -11.83
N LYS A 280 -13.86 1.69 -12.09
CA LYS A 280 -14.52 0.69 -11.24
C LYS A 280 -13.65 -0.56 -11.01
N HIS A 281 -12.84 -0.95 -12.00
CA HIS A 281 -11.95 -2.12 -11.94
C HIS A 281 -10.63 -1.86 -11.22
N THR A 282 -10.26 -0.60 -10.97
CA THR A 282 -9.03 -0.20 -10.27
C THR A 282 -9.33 0.27 -8.84
N ASP A 283 -9.49 1.56 -8.64
CA ASP A 283 -9.58 2.17 -7.31
C ASP A 283 -10.92 1.89 -6.61
N PHE A 284 -11.98 1.63 -7.37
CA PHE A 284 -13.34 1.40 -6.84
C PHE A 284 -13.80 -0.06 -6.92
N ILE A 285 -12.87 -1.02 -7.02
CA ILE A 285 -13.23 -2.45 -7.12
C ILE A 285 -14.05 -2.95 -5.92
N PHE A 286 -13.81 -2.42 -4.71
CA PHE A 286 -14.59 -2.77 -3.53
C PHE A 286 -16.04 -2.31 -3.63
N ALA A 287 -16.34 -1.22 -4.36
CA ALA A 287 -17.72 -0.80 -4.63
C ALA A 287 -18.45 -1.85 -5.48
N THR A 288 -17.78 -2.45 -6.48
CA THR A 288 -18.34 -3.58 -7.26
C THR A 288 -18.63 -4.77 -6.35
N ILE A 289 -17.67 -5.13 -5.49
CA ILE A 289 -17.83 -6.26 -4.56
C ILE A 289 -19.00 -6.03 -3.60
N ALA A 290 -19.14 -4.79 -3.08
CA ALA A 290 -20.22 -4.43 -2.17
C ALA A 290 -21.58 -4.32 -2.86
N GLU A 291 -21.63 -3.82 -4.10
CA GLU A 291 -22.86 -3.73 -4.90
C GLU A 291 -23.41 -5.12 -5.24
N GLU A 292 -22.54 -6.03 -5.70
CA GLU A 292 -22.95 -7.35 -6.18
C GLU A 292 -23.05 -8.41 -5.08
N GLY A 293 -22.16 -8.37 -4.09
CA GLY A 293 -22.11 -9.33 -3.00
C GLY A 293 -22.75 -8.85 -1.69
N GLY A 294 -23.17 -7.59 -1.62
CA GLY A 294 -23.78 -6.99 -0.45
C GLY A 294 -22.86 -6.91 0.77
N PHE A 295 -23.47 -6.64 1.90
CA PHE A 295 -22.78 -6.52 3.18
C PHE A 295 -22.04 -7.82 3.59
N ILE A 296 -22.59 -8.98 3.26
CA ILE A 296 -22.02 -10.29 3.63
C ILE A 296 -20.64 -10.46 2.96
N VAL A 297 -20.57 -10.30 1.63
CA VAL A 297 -19.32 -10.50 0.89
C VAL A 297 -18.33 -9.38 1.20
N ALA A 298 -18.78 -8.13 1.33
CA ALA A 298 -17.94 -7.01 1.72
C ALA A 298 -17.28 -7.25 3.09
N THR A 299 -18.04 -7.70 4.08
CA THR A 299 -17.52 -8.05 5.41
C THR A 299 -16.55 -9.23 5.36
N PHE A 300 -16.85 -10.26 4.57
CA PHE A 300 -15.92 -11.38 4.36
C PHE A 300 -14.56 -10.91 3.84
N ILE A 301 -14.53 -10.02 2.86
CA ILE A 301 -13.27 -9.43 2.33
C ILE A 301 -12.53 -8.66 3.42
N ILE A 302 -13.22 -7.85 4.21
CA ILE A 302 -12.61 -7.14 5.34
C ILE A 302 -11.98 -8.13 6.33
N CYS A 303 -12.66 -9.22 6.66
CA CYS A 303 -12.13 -10.28 7.54
C CYS A 303 -10.87 -10.95 6.94
N ILE A 304 -10.84 -11.21 5.63
CA ILE A 304 -9.66 -11.78 4.96
C ILE A 304 -8.46 -10.85 5.06
N PHE A 305 -8.65 -9.52 4.92
CA PHE A 305 -7.57 -8.56 5.12
C PHE A 305 -7.08 -8.54 6.58
N PHE A 306 -7.97 -8.59 7.56
CA PHE A 306 -7.57 -8.71 8.97
C PHE A 306 -6.77 -9.99 9.23
N LEU A 307 -7.17 -11.12 8.63
CA LEU A 307 -6.41 -12.37 8.72
C LEU A 307 -5.04 -12.25 8.06
N LEU A 308 -4.93 -11.57 6.92
CA LEU A 308 -3.66 -11.29 6.26
C LEU A 308 -2.72 -10.48 7.18
N LEU A 309 -3.19 -9.33 7.68
CA LEU A 309 -2.40 -8.47 8.57
C LEU A 309 -1.99 -9.20 9.85
N SER A 310 -2.91 -9.92 10.49
CA SER A 310 -2.63 -10.74 11.68
C SER A 310 -1.58 -11.80 11.38
N ARG A 311 -1.64 -12.46 10.21
CA ARG A 311 -0.65 -13.46 9.83
C ARG A 311 0.73 -12.89 9.64
N ILE A 312 0.83 -11.69 9.03
CA ILE A 312 2.11 -10.98 8.88
C ILE A 312 2.70 -10.63 10.24
N LEU A 313 1.88 -10.12 11.17
CA LEU A 313 2.34 -9.80 12.53
C LEU A 313 2.84 -11.04 13.29
N ILE A 314 2.14 -12.17 13.17
CA ILE A 314 2.59 -13.44 13.77
C ILE A 314 3.95 -13.88 13.20
N ILE A 315 4.15 -13.77 11.88
CA ILE A 315 5.42 -14.08 11.24
C ILE A 315 6.53 -13.13 11.72
N GLY A 316 6.24 -11.82 11.76
CA GLY A 316 7.18 -10.80 12.23
C GLY A 316 7.59 -10.98 13.69
N ASN A 317 6.65 -11.32 14.57
CA ASN A 317 6.94 -11.61 15.98
C ASN A 317 7.77 -12.90 16.16
N SER A 318 7.65 -13.83 15.22
CA SER A 318 8.40 -15.10 15.22
C SER A 318 9.69 -15.03 14.39
N ALA A 319 10.12 -13.85 13.93
CA ALA A 319 11.22 -13.70 12.97
C ALA A 319 12.61 -14.08 13.54
N GLY A 320 12.79 -14.01 14.86
CA GLY A 320 14.06 -14.30 15.53
C GLY A 320 15.16 -13.26 15.33
N ASN A 321 14.91 -12.23 14.48
CA ASN A 321 15.81 -11.10 14.27
C ASN A 321 15.05 -9.78 14.12
N LEU A 322 15.68 -8.68 14.53
CA LEU A 322 15.06 -7.35 14.51
C LEU A 322 14.76 -6.87 13.09
N PHE A 323 15.60 -7.17 12.11
CA PHE A 323 15.41 -6.73 10.72
C PHE A 323 14.10 -7.28 10.13
N GLY A 324 13.85 -8.58 10.28
CA GLY A 324 12.62 -9.22 9.83
C GLY A 324 11.38 -8.70 10.54
N THR A 325 11.46 -8.47 11.86
CA THR A 325 10.35 -7.87 12.64
C THR A 325 10.01 -6.46 12.13
N LEU A 326 11.02 -5.62 11.90
CA LEU A 326 10.83 -4.26 11.38
C LEU A 326 10.25 -4.24 9.97
N LEU A 327 10.71 -5.16 9.09
CA LEU A 327 10.15 -5.30 7.74
C LEU A 327 8.67 -5.68 7.79
N CYS A 328 8.30 -6.68 8.60
CA CYS A 328 6.91 -7.08 8.77
C CYS A 328 6.05 -5.92 9.31
N ALA A 329 6.54 -5.16 10.29
CA ALA A 329 5.84 -4.00 10.83
C ALA A 329 5.61 -2.91 9.77
N GLY A 330 6.65 -2.57 8.99
CA GLY A 330 6.53 -1.59 7.93
C GLY A 330 5.58 -2.02 6.80
N ILE A 331 5.61 -3.31 6.41
CA ILE A 331 4.68 -3.87 5.42
C ILE A 331 3.24 -3.82 5.92
N VAL A 332 3.00 -4.15 7.20
CA VAL A 332 1.67 -4.02 7.82
C VAL A 332 1.19 -2.57 7.75
N GLY A 333 2.06 -1.60 8.06
CA GLY A 333 1.73 -0.17 7.96
C GLY A 333 1.29 0.25 6.55
N VAL A 334 2.01 -0.20 5.53
CA VAL A 334 1.65 0.05 4.11
C VAL A 334 0.30 -0.56 3.76
N LEU A 335 0.13 -1.86 4.01
CA LEU A 335 -1.09 -2.59 3.63
C LEU A 335 -2.31 -2.09 4.40
N MET A 336 -2.15 -1.79 5.70
CA MET A 336 -3.21 -1.25 6.54
C MET A 336 -3.69 0.11 6.01
N LEU A 337 -2.76 1.01 5.66
CA LEU A 337 -3.13 2.31 5.10
C LEU A 337 -3.77 2.18 3.72
N GLN A 338 -3.25 1.33 2.81
CA GLN A 338 -3.86 1.09 1.50
C GLN A 338 -5.29 0.57 1.64
N PHE A 339 -5.49 -0.43 2.49
CA PHE A 339 -6.78 -1.02 2.78
C PHE A 339 -7.76 0.01 3.37
N PHE A 340 -7.36 0.70 4.44
CA PHE A 340 -8.21 1.68 5.12
C PHE A 340 -8.56 2.87 4.22
N GLN A 341 -7.59 3.38 3.45
CA GLN A 341 -7.81 4.49 2.54
C GLN A 341 -8.75 4.11 1.38
N ASN A 342 -8.57 2.91 0.78
CA ASN A 342 -9.39 2.48 -0.34
C ASN A 342 -10.84 2.22 0.10
N ILE A 343 -11.04 1.39 1.12
CA ILE A 343 -12.40 1.11 1.61
C ILE A 343 -13.02 2.38 2.21
N GLY A 344 -12.23 3.14 2.98
CA GLY A 344 -12.70 4.38 3.59
C GLY A 344 -13.18 5.42 2.58
N MET A 345 -12.53 5.55 1.41
CA MET A 345 -13.02 6.47 0.38
C MET A 345 -14.31 5.99 -0.28
N ILE A 346 -14.49 4.68 -0.43
CA ILE A 346 -15.68 4.09 -1.05
C ILE A 346 -16.92 4.25 -0.15
N VAL A 347 -16.74 4.15 1.17
CA VAL A 347 -17.82 4.37 2.15
C VAL A 347 -17.90 5.82 2.67
N GLY A 348 -17.20 6.76 2.03
CA GLY A 348 -17.25 8.20 2.35
C GLY A 348 -16.50 8.63 3.61
N LEU A 349 -15.75 7.74 4.28
CA LEU A 349 -14.96 8.09 5.47
C LEU A 349 -13.66 8.84 5.14
N MET A 350 -13.15 8.71 3.90
CA MET A 350 -11.90 9.31 3.45
C MET A 350 -12.07 9.97 2.09
N PRO A 351 -11.29 11.03 1.78
CA PRO A 351 -11.31 11.64 0.46
C PRO A 351 -10.76 10.68 -0.60
N VAL A 352 -11.26 10.79 -1.84
CA VAL A 352 -10.79 9.99 -2.97
C VAL A 352 -9.32 10.28 -3.27
N LYS A 353 -8.47 9.24 -3.24
CA LYS A 353 -7.01 9.36 -3.38
C LYS A 353 -6.41 8.52 -4.51
N GLY A 354 -7.14 7.64 -5.14
CA GLY A 354 -6.60 6.77 -6.18
C GLY A 354 -5.51 5.83 -5.64
N ILE A 355 -5.72 5.23 -4.47
CA ILE A 355 -4.87 4.19 -3.90
C ILE A 355 -5.53 2.85 -4.15
N ALA A 356 -4.84 1.97 -4.87
CA ALA A 356 -5.35 0.64 -5.18
C ALA A 356 -5.57 -0.21 -3.92
N LEU A 357 -6.65 -0.98 -3.88
CA LEU A 357 -6.89 -1.98 -2.83
C LEU A 357 -5.91 -3.14 -3.02
N PRO A 358 -5.06 -3.45 -2.02
CA PRO A 358 -4.03 -4.47 -2.15
C PRO A 358 -4.61 -5.81 -2.62
N PHE A 359 -3.96 -6.43 -3.59
CA PHE A 359 -4.32 -7.72 -4.17
C PHE A 359 -5.67 -7.77 -4.91
N LEU A 360 -6.62 -6.85 -4.70
CA LEU A 360 -7.95 -6.90 -5.34
C LEU A 360 -8.05 -5.99 -6.56
N SER A 361 -7.51 -4.78 -6.49
CA SER A 361 -7.54 -3.83 -7.60
C SER A 361 -6.78 -4.32 -8.82
N TYR A 362 -7.29 -4.00 -10.01
CA TYR A 362 -6.52 -4.17 -11.23
C TYR A 362 -5.33 -3.22 -11.26
N GLY A 363 -4.12 -3.77 -11.51
CA GLY A 363 -2.91 -2.95 -11.62
C GLY A 363 -1.63 -3.77 -11.44
N GLY A 364 -0.81 -3.85 -12.50
CA GLY A 364 0.42 -4.66 -12.48
C GLY A 364 1.43 -4.19 -11.42
N SER A 365 1.76 -2.89 -11.42
CA SER A 365 2.80 -2.35 -10.51
C SER A 365 2.45 -2.51 -9.03
N SER A 366 1.22 -2.19 -8.63
CA SER A 366 0.75 -2.34 -7.27
C SER A 366 0.73 -3.82 -6.85
N LEU A 367 0.21 -4.71 -7.72
CA LEU A 367 0.19 -6.14 -7.45
C LEU A 367 1.61 -6.71 -7.31
N PHE A 368 2.53 -6.38 -8.24
CA PHE A 368 3.91 -6.86 -8.17
C PHE A 368 4.62 -6.38 -6.92
N SER A 369 4.48 -5.11 -6.58
CA SER A 369 5.02 -4.53 -5.37
C SER A 369 4.49 -5.23 -4.10
N ASN A 370 3.18 -5.49 -4.03
CA ASN A 370 2.57 -6.21 -2.91
C ASN A 370 3.01 -7.67 -2.85
N MET A 371 3.17 -8.36 -3.99
CA MET A 371 3.69 -9.73 -4.05
C MET A 371 5.17 -9.82 -3.63
N LEU A 372 5.99 -8.83 -4.00
CA LEU A 372 7.36 -8.70 -3.51
C LEU A 372 7.40 -8.53 -1.99
N MET A 373 6.50 -7.70 -1.40
CA MET A 373 6.38 -7.58 0.06
C MET A 373 6.02 -8.92 0.72
N MET A 374 5.12 -9.70 0.12
CA MET A 374 4.82 -11.06 0.63
C MET A 374 6.03 -11.99 0.54
N GLY A 375 6.83 -11.87 -0.52
CA GLY A 375 8.10 -12.58 -0.66
C GLY A 375 9.08 -12.25 0.48
N LEU A 376 9.22 -10.97 0.86
CA LEU A 376 10.04 -10.54 2.00
C LEU A 376 9.56 -11.16 3.31
N ILE A 377 8.24 -11.23 3.53
CA ILE A 377 7.66 -11.86 4.73
C ILE A 377 7.97 -13.37 4.77
N LEU A 378 7.87 -14.05 3.63
CA LEU A 378 8.21 -15.48 3.57
C LEU A 378 9.71 -15.75 3.79
N SER A 379 10.59 -14.87 3.31
CA SER A 379 12.03 -14.90 3.59
C SER A 379 12.29 -14.77 5.09
N THR A 380 11.59 -13.89 5.79
CA THR A 380 11.68 -13.71 7.26
C THR A 380 11.39 -15.01 8.00
N ARG A 381 10.35 -15.74 7.61
CA ARG A 381 9.98 -17.01 8.23
C ARG A 381 10.97 -18.14 7.96
N LYS A 382 11.59 -18.16 6.79
CA LYS A 382 12.59 -19.17 6.41
C LYS A 382 13.80 -19.12 7.36
N THR A 383 14.32 -17.93 7.59
CA THR A 383 15.49 -17.68 8.45
C THR A 383 15.25 -18.18 9.88
N TYR A 384 14.10 -17.93 10.48
CA TYR A 384 13.76 -18.40 11.83
C TYR A 384 13.86 -19.93 11.97
N LYS A 385 13.34 -20.69 10.99
CA LYS A 385 13.42 -22.16 11.04
C LYS A 385 14.84 -22.70 10.93
N GLU A 386 15.69 -22.04 10.14
CA GLU A 386 17.09 -22.46 10.00
C GLU A 386 17.87 -22.28 11.30
N TYR A 387 17.68 -21.16 12.02
CA TYR A 387 18.29 -20.95 13.34
C TYR A 387 17.83 -21.96 14.40
N MET A 388 16.56 -22.33 14.42
CA MET A 388 16.05 -23.34 15.38
C MET A 388 16.67 -24.74 15.20
N PHE A 389 17.03 -25.10 13.96
CA PHE A 389 17.65 -26.41 13.69
C PHE A 389 19.19 -26.41 13.83
N SER A 390 19.83 -25.23 13.76
CA SER A 390 21.28 -25.12 13.96
C SER A 390 21.72 -25.22 15.43
N VAL A 391 20.84 -24.88 16.37
CA VAL A 391 21.12 -24.95 17.82
C VAL A 391 21.12 -26.38 18.34
N ASN A 392 20.54 -27.34 17.62
CA ASN A 392 20.49 -28.77 18.03
C ASN A 392 21.63 -29.64 17.45
N GLN A 393 22.71 -29.05 16.91
CA GLN A 393 23.86 -29.78 16.35
C GLN A 393 25.17 -29.57 17.16
N HIS A 394 25.06 -29.15 18.43
CA HIS A 394 26.20 -29.11 19.36
C HIS A 394 25.94 -29.94 20.62
#